data_a60cd8b6bf9429c85132c8246dd61565
#
_entry.id   a60cd8b6bf9429c85132c8246dd61565
#
_cell.length_a   1.000
_cell.length_b   1.000
_cell.length_c   1.000
_cell.angle_alpha   90.00
_cell.angle_beta   90.00
_cell.angle_gamma   90.00
#
_symmetry.space_group_name_H-M   'P 1'
#
loop_
_entity.id
_entity.type
_entity.pdbx_description
1 polymer ?
#
loop_
_entity_poly.entity_id
_entity_poly.type
_entity_poly.pdbx_seq_one_letter_code
_entity_poly.pdbx_strand_id
1 'polypeptide(L)'
;MTQLFNEILQHYTWAGVALMGVILVLFFVQLYYYLIAYCRIYRFRLMRRKRRHLENPPVSVIVAVRGENERFLTDELPVLLNQQYPHYEVVVVYIGGDMEYYEELQNIRNNYSYMRLTKMGGNDRIYISTKQALNVGIKSAQYEALLFTIPGAMPKSDEWVTFMAKGFEYGEVVVGSSIACYEQDNVRNYLKRMVEMHNMRNAMASAVQGKFFYAPRCNYGFTKSLYESTRGYNYLGIDIGDNDLYLQDIASPERLALVLSPRAIVEEQRPEEWREWLEHMRYYGSTVDSYPASRKLFMRRERGSRVLFLLSSIVAIVVLPLEVKIVVASMMLLRYLVVLLSSYRVGRKLGERGIASKYWIYDIVGPMVEWIIGSHDSHNTPKIWR
;
A
#
# COMPACT_ATOMS: atom_id res chain seq x y z
N MET A 1 -38.72 29.11 5.40
CA MET A 1 -37.26 29.00 5.35
C MET A 1 -36.57 30.32 5.72
N THR A 2 -36.93 31.43 5.13
CA THR A 2 -36.36 32.77 5.44
C THR A 2 -36.59 33.24 6.87
N GLN A 3 -37.73 32.95 7.48
CA GLN A 3 -37.99 33.29 8.89
C GLN A 3 -37.11 32.49 9.85
N LEU A 4 -37.00 31.19 9.66
CA LEU A 4 -36.14 30.34 10.47
C LEU A 4 -34.64 30.74 10.35
N PHE A 5 -34.22 31.12 9.15
CA PHE A 5 -32.86 31.61 8.91
C PHE A 5 -32.61 32.95 9.63
N ASN A 6 -33.56 33.86 9.63
CA ASN A 6 -33.44 35.13 10.35
C ASN A 6 -33.48 34.97 11.89
N GLU A 7 -34.26 34.04 12.43
CA GLU A 7 -34.23 33.68 13.85
C GLU A 7 -32.90 33.08 14.29
N ILE A 8 -32.31 32.19 13.48
CA ILE A 8 -30.98 31.65 13.72
C ILE A 8 -29.91 32.74 13.71
N LEU A 9 -30.00 33.71 12.78
CA LEU A 9 -29.06 34.82 12.68
C LEU A 9 -29.21 35.86 13.83
N GLN A 10 -30.37 35.99 14.43
CA GLN A 10 -30.56 36.82 15.63
C GLN A 10 -29.93 36.20 16.88
N HIS A 11 -29.87 34.87 16.94
CA HIS A 11 -29.28 34.13 18.07
C HIS A 11 -27.78 33.84 17.93
N TYR A 12 -27.29 33.75 16.70
CA TYR A 12 -25.89 33.39 16.42
C TYR A 12 -25.23 34.44 15.53
N THR A 13 -23.95 34.74 15.79
CA THR A 13 -23.17 35.60 14.88
C THR A 13 -23.02 34.95 13.53
N TRP A 14 -22.91 35.72 12.45
CA TRP A 14 -22.66 35.23 11.10
C TRP A 14 -21.47 34.27 11.04
N ALA A 15 -20.43 34.55 11.82
CA ALA A 15 -19.26 33.69 11.94
C ALA A 15 -19.61 32.30 12.55
N GLY A 16 -20.48 32.24 13.54
CA GLY A 16 -20.96 31.01 14.13
C GLY A 16 -21.75 30.14 13.15
N VAL A 17 -22.66 30.76 12.39
CA VAL A 17 -23.45 30.08 11.35
C VAL A 17 -22.52 29.53 10.23
N ALA A 18 -21.57 30.36 9.77
CA ALA A 18 -20.59 29.94 8.77
C ALA A 18 -19.73 28.77 9.26
N LEU A 19 -19.27 28.83 10.53
CA LEU A 19 -18.49 27.74 11.13
C LEU A 19 -19.27 26.42 11.17
N MET A 20 -20.55 26.48 11.59
CA MET A 20 -21.42 25.30 11.58
C MET A 20 -21.66 24.75 10.18
N GLY A 21 -21.85 25.61 9.18
CA GLY A 21 -21.95 25.22 7.78
C GLY A 21 -20.69 24.46 7.30
N VAL A 22 -19.50 24.96 7.64
CA VAL A 22 -18.22 24.31 7.33
C VAL A 22 -18.13 22.95 8.01
N ILE A 23 -18.42 22.85 9.31
CA ILE A 23 -18.41 21.60 10.06
C ILE A 23 -19.36 20.58 9.42
N LEU A 24 -20.56 20.98 9.06
CA LEU A 24 -21.55 20.11 8.45
C LEU A 24 -21.06 19.55 7.10
N VAL A 25 -20.51 20.38 6.23
CA VAL A 25 -19.93 19.96 4.94
C VAL A 25 -18.79 18.98 5.18
N LEU A 26 -17.85 19.30 6.07
CA LEU A 26 -16.70 18.45 6.37
C LEU A 26 -17.14 17.12 7.00
N PHE A 27 -18.17 17.13 7.85
CA PHE A 27 -18.76 15.92 8.40
C PHE A 27 -19.29 14.99 7.31
N PHE A 28 -20.07 15.48 6.36
CA PHE A 28 -20.55 14.66 5.25
C PHE A 28 -19.43 14.18 4.34
N VAL A 29 -18.40 14.99 4.12
CA VAL A 29 -17.19 14.55 3.39
C VAL A 29 -16.51 13.38 4.10
N GLN A 30 -16.37 13.43 5.43
CA GLN A 30 -15.81 12.34 6.22
C GLN A 30 -16.70 11.09 6.17
N LEU A 31 -18.02 11.23 6.31
CA LEU A 31 -18.96 10.11 6.16
C LEU A 31 -18.87 9.47 4.79
N TYR A 32 -18.75 10.27 3.72
CA TYR A 32 -18.54 9.74 2.36
C TYR A 32 -17.31 8.86 2.26
N TYR A 33 -16.16 9.30 2.81
CA TYR A 33 -14.94 8.49 2.79
C TYR A 33 -15.12 7.15 3.51
N TYR A 34 -15.66 7.18 4.73
CA TYR A 34 -15.72 6.00 5.58
C TYR A 34 -16.88 5.05 5.27
N LEU A 35 -18.03 5.56 4.85
CA LEU A 35 -19.21 4.74 4.52
C LEU A 35 -19.25 4.30 3.04
N ILE A 36 -18.69 5.11 2.14
CA ILE A 36 -18.80 4.85 0.69
C ILE A 36 -17.45 4.46 0.12
N ALA A 37 -16.46 5.36 0.12
CA ALA A 37 -15.21 5.15 -0.59
C ALA A 37 -14.43 3.93 -0.05
N TYR A 38 -14.22 3.86 1.26
CA TYR A 38 -13.49 2.75 1.88
C TYR A 38 -14.32 1.47 1.99
N CYS A 39 -15.63 1.55 2.19
CA CYS A 39 -16.47 0.37 2.23
C CYS A 39 -16.57 -0.36 0.88
N ARG A 40 -16.21 0.29 -0.23
CA ARG A 40 -16.05 -0.38 -1.51
C ARG A 40 -15.00 -1.49 -1.47
N ILE A 41 -13.90 -1.32 -0.71
CA ILE A 41 -12.88 -2.35 -0.49
C ILE A 41 -13.51 -3.60 0.11
N TYR A 42 -14.28 -3.45 1.17
CA TYR A 42 -14.95 -4.56 1.84
C TYR A 42 -15.97 -5.28 0.93
N ARG A 43 -16.69 -4.53 0.12
CA ARG A 43 -17.71 -5.06 -0.83
C ARG A 43 -17.10 -5.61 -2.11
N PHE A 44 -15.82 -5.32 -2.38
CA PHE A 44 -15.16 -5.76 -3.60
C PHE A 44 -15.06 -7.29 -3.66
N ARG A 45 -15.39 -7.86 -4.81
CA ARG A 45 -15.27 -9.28 -5.13
C ARG A 45 -14.73 -9.42 -6.55
N LEU A 46 -13.52 -9.94 -6.70
CA LEU A 46 -12.89 -10.16 -8.01
C LEU A 46 -13.75 -11.06 -8.91
N MET A 47 -14.28 -12.13 -8.35
CA MET A 47 -15.11 -13.12 -9.06
C MET A 47 -16.43 -12.58 -9.66
N ARG A 48 -16.81 -11.33 -9.36
CA ARG A 48 -17.95 -10.66 -10.02
C ARG A 48 -17.57 -10.05 -11.36
N ARG A 49 -16.28 -10.00 -11.70
CA ARG A 49 -15.80 -9.54 -13.00
C ARG A 49 -15.86 -10.68 -14.02
N LYS A 50 -15.95 -10.35 -15.30
CA LYS A 50 -15.87 -11.34 -16.37
C LYS A 50 -14.42 -11.85 -16.49
N ARG A 51 -14.22 -13.18 -16.52
CA ARG A 51 -12.93 -13.78 -16.85
C ARG A 51 -12.51 -13.40 -18.27
N ARG A 52 -11.25 -13.09 -18.47
CA ARG A 52 -10.70 -12.64 -19.75
C ARG A 52 -9.50 -13.47 -20.21
N HIS A 53 -8.84 -14.15 -19.27
CA HIS A 53 -7.58 -14.86 -19.49
C HIS A 53 -7.69 -16.34 -19.07
N LEU A 54 -6.63 -17.08 -19.33
CA LEU A 54 -6.54 -18.52 -19.04
C LEU A 54 -6.75 -18.83 -17.56
N GLU A 55 -7.42 -19.92 -17.27
CA GLU A 55 -7.60 -20.45 -15.91
C GLU A 55 -6.28 -21.01 -15.37
N ASN A 56 -5.99 -20.72 -14.08
CA ASN A 56 -4.81 -21.22 -13.36
C ASN A 56 -3.51 -21.10 -14.18
N PRO A 57 -3.11 -19.88 -14.63
CA PRO A 57 -1.91 -19.72 -15.45
C PRO A 57 -0.65 -20.11 -14.66
N PRO A 58 0.35 -20.72 -15.27
CA PRO A 58 1.65 -20.94 -14.63
C PRO A 58 2.30 -19.59 -14.30
N VAL A 59 3.00 -19.54 -13.15
CA VAL A 59 3.46 -18.29 -12.53
C VAL A 59 4.97 -18.31 -12.25
N SER A 60 5.68 -17.24 -12.59
CA SER A 60 7.05 -16.99 -12.13
C SER A 60 7.05 -15.97 -10.99
N VAL A 61 7.50 -16.37 -9.81
CA VAL A 61 7.70 -15.49 -8.65
C VAL A 61 9.11 -14.93 -8.72
N ILE A 62 9.27 -13.61 -8.83
CA ILE A 62 10.56 -12.95 -9.01
C ILE A 62 10.93 -12.21 -7.73
N VAL A 63 12.14 -12.43 -7.25
CA VAL A 63 12.72 -11.74 -6.10
C VAL A 63 14.18 -11.36 -6.38
N ALA A 64 14.53 -10.10 -6.13
CA ALA A 64 15.90 -9.60 -6.23
C ALA A 64 16.49 -9.45 -4.81
N VAL A 65 17.58 -10.15 -4.54
CA VAL A 65 18.25 -10.19 -3.23
C VAL A 65 19.59 -9.50 -3.35
N ARG A 66 19.86 -8.52 -2.48
CA ARG A 66 21.11 -7.76 -2.47
C ARG A 66 21.95 -8.12 -1.26
N GLY A 67 23.21 -8.47 -1.52
CA GLY A 67 24.17 -8.83 -0.48
C GLY A 67 23.76 -10.10 0.27
N GLU A 68 24.39 -10.33 1.39
CA GLU A 68 24.05 -11.41 2.31
C GLU A 68 22.74 -11.09 3.02
N ASN A 69 21.84 -12.04 3.06
CA ASN A 69 20.57 -11.94 3.78
C ASN A 69 20.19 -13.33 4.32
N GLU A 70 20.68 -13.61 5.52
CA GLU A 70 20.45 -14.89 6.19
C GLU A 70 18.95 -15.18 6.39
N ARG A 71 18.20 -14.18 6.80
CA ARG A 71 16.75 -14.32 6.99
C ARG A 71 16.02 -14.70 5.70
N PHE A 72 16.47 -14.16 4.57
CA PHE A 72 15.91 -14.57 3.28
C PHE A 72 16.13 -16.05 3.01
N LEU A 73 17.34 -16.57 3.29
CA LEU A 73 17.68 -17.97 3.09
C LEU A 73 16.90 -18.91 4.03
N THR A 74 16.83 -18.56 5.32
CA THR A 74 16.32 -19.46 6.36
C THR A 74 14.80 -19.42 6.49
N ASP A 75 14.19 -18.26 6.31
CA ASP A 75 12.77 -18.05 6.63
C ASP A 75 11.92 -17.79 5.39
N GLU A 76 12.38 -16.88 4.50
CA GLU A 76 11.51 -16.34 3.45
C GLU A 76 11.52 -17.22 2.18
N LEU A 77 12.71 -17.62 1.72
CA LEU A 77 12.86 -18.46 0.53
C LEU A 77 12.16 -19.82 0.68
N PRO A 78 12.24 -20.53 1.83
CA PRO A 78 11.48 -21.76 2.04
C PRO A 78 9.95 -21.55 1.92
N VAL A 79 9.41 -20.43 2.41
CA VAL A 79 7.97 -20.13 2.27
C VAL A 79 7.60 -19.90 0.80
N LEU A 80 8.46 -19.23 0.01
CA LEU A 80 8.23 -19.03 -1.42
C LEU A 80 8.34 -20.35 -2.21
N LEU A 81 9.22 -21.25 -1.80
CA LEU A 81 9.42 -22.56 -2.44
C LEU A 81 8.36 -23.61 -2.06
N ASN A 82 7.59 -23.39 -0.98
CA ASN A 82 6.58 -24.35 -0.52
C ASN A 82 5.13 -23.84 -0.68
N GLN A 83 4.87 -23.14 -1.79
CA GLN A 83 3.52 -22.66 -2.11
C GLN A 83 2.64 -23.77 -2.70
N GLN A 84 1.38 -23.82 -2.31
CA GLN A 84 0.39 -24.76 -2.83
C GLN A 84 -0.12 -24.31 -4.21
N TYR A 85 0.73 -24.47 -5.24
CA TYR A 85 0.36 -24.19 -6.62
C TYR A 85 1.06 -25.17 -7.56
N PRO A 86 0.37 -25.79 -8.54
CA PRO A 86 0.92 -26.88 -9.30
C PRO A 86 2.00 -26.46 -10.31
N HIS A 87 1.88 -25.27 -10.87
CA HIS A 87 2.75 -24.81 -11.95
C HIS A 87 3.31 -23.41 -11.64
N TYR A 88 4.38 -23.37 -10.87
CA TYR A 88 5.11 -22.12 -10.60
C TYR A 88 6.61 -22.37 -10.53
N GLU A 89 7.35 -21.30 -10.64
CA GLU A 89 8.79 -21.25 -10.37
C GLU A 89 9.13 -20.04 -9.50
N VAL A 90 10.26 -20.12 -8.81
CA VAL A 90 10.84 -19.01 -8.06
C VAL A 90 12.12 -18.57 -8.72
N VAL A 91 12.18 -17.33 -9.18
CA VAL A 91 13.33 -16.73 -9.86
C VAL A 91 14.03 -15.79 -8.89
N VAL A 92 15.16 -16.22 -8.37
CA VAL A 92 16.01 -15.44 -7.47
C VAL A 92 17.12 -14.77 -8.28
N VAL A 93 17.19 -13.43 -8.18
CA VAL A 93 18.26 -12.64 -8.78
C VAL A 93 19.15 -12.12 -7.66
N TYR A 94 20.32 -12.71 -7.49
CA TYR A 94 21.29 -12.30 -6.49
C TYR A 94 22.16 -11.16 -7.00
N ILE A 95 22.22 -10.06 -6.24
CA ILE A 95 23.04 -8.89 -6.53
C ILE A 95 24.13 -8.80 -5.47
N GLY A 96 25.33 -9.29 -5.79
CA GLY A 96 26.44 -9.27 -4.83
C GLY A 96 27.68 -10.02 -5.29
N GLY A 97 28.77 -9.78 -4.55
CA GLY A 97 30.08 -10.42 -4.76
C GLY A 97 30.34 -11.64 -3.89
N ASP A 98 29.57 -11.79 -2.81
CA ASP A 98 29.77 -12.86 -1.84
C ASP A 98 29.58 -14.23 -2.50
N MET A 99 30.61 -15.09 -2.41
CA MET A 99 30.59 -16.41 -3.04
C MET A 99 30.00 -17.47 -2.10
N GLU A 100 30.18 -17.34 -0.81
CA GLU A 100 29.66 -18.29 0.18
C GLU A 100 28.15 -18.26 0.19
N TYR A 101 27.58 -17.06 0.31
CA TYR A 101 26.12 -16.85 0.22
C TYR A 101 25.54 -17.33 -1.12
N TYR A 102 26.27 -17.11 -2.22
CA TYR A 102 25.84 -17.59 -3.53
C TYR A 102 25.86 -19.11 -3.64
N GLU A 103 26.88 -19.77 -3.06
CA GLU A 103 26.95 -21.23 -2.98
C GLU A 103 25.79 -21.82 -2.15
N GLU A 104 25.41 -21.16 -1.05
CA GLU A 104 24.22 -21.57 -0.28
C GLU A 104 22.94 -21.49 -1.12
N LEU A 105 22.74 -20.39 -1.86
CA LEU A 105 21.63 -20.28 -2.81
C LEU A 105 21.67 -21.37 -3.90
N GLN A 106 22.84 -21.73 -4.39
CA GLN A 106 23.00 -22.82 -5.35
C GLN A 106 22.64 -24.19 -4.74
N ASN A 107 23.03 -24.43 -3.51
CA ASN A 107 22.69 -25.64 -2.79
C ASN A 107 21.17 -25.79 -2.61
N ILE A 108 20.47 -24.71 -2.26
CA ILE A 108 19.02 -24.71 -2.20
C ILE A 108 18.42 -24.98 -3.59
N ARG A 109 18.89 -24.27 -4.63
CA ARG A 109 18.43 -24.48 -6.01
C ARG A 109 18.57 -25.92 -6.47
N ASN A 110 19.63 -26.62 -6.07
CA ASN A 110 19.85 -28.02 -6.46
C ASN A 110 18.79 -28.98 -5.88
N ASN A 111 18.16 -28.59 -4.79
CA ASN A 111 17.06 -29.35 -4.15
C ASN A 111 15.68 -29.02 -4.73
N TYR A 112 15.54 -27.90 -5.46
CA TYR A 112 14.26 -27.43 -6.00
C TYR A 112 14.36 -27.14 -7.50
N SER A 113 13.92 -28.08 -8.33
CA SER A 113 14.03 -27.99 -9.81
C SER A 113 13.29 -26.80 -10.44
N TYR A 114 12.32 -26.24 -9.70
CA TYR A 114 11.54 -25.04 -10.08
C TYR A 114 12.12 -23.75 -9.50
N MET A 115 13.28 -23.77 -8.87
CA MET A 115 14.02 -22.58 -8.50
C MET A 115 15.04 -22.22 -9.59
N ARG A 116 15.01 -20.97 -10.04
CA ARG A 116 16.01 -20.38 -10.93
C ARG A 116 16.85 -19.38 -10.15
N LEU A 117 18.14 -19.42 -10.38
CA LEU A 117 19.09 -18.52 -9.73
C LEU A 117 19.94 -17.83 -10.79
N THR A 118 19.99 -16.51 -10.73
CA THR A 118 20.85 -15.67 -11.58
C THR A 118 21.69 -14.75 -10.70
N LYS A 119 23.00 -14.69 -10.94
CA LYS A 119 23.91 -13.78 -10.23
C LYS A 119 24.17 -12.56 -11.09
N MET A 120 24.08 -11.39 -10.46
CA MET A 120 24.45 -10.10 -11.03
C MET A 120 25.50 -9.41 -10.14
N GLY A 121 26.49 -8.81 -10.76
CA GLY A 121 27.58 -8.15 -10.02
C GLY A 121 28.67 -9.14 -9.60
N GLY A 122 29.68 -8.64 -8.98
CA GLY A 122 30.93 -9.30 -8.59
C GLY A 122 32.06 -8.28 -8.54
N ASN A 123 31.76 -7.03 -8.94
CA ASN A 123 32.71 -5.93 -8.90
C ASN A 123 32.02 -4.74 -8.19
N ASP A 124 32.50 -4.38 -7.02
CA ASP A 124 31.94 -3.30 -6.15
C ASP A 124 31.92 -1.91 -6.80
N ARG A 125 32.51 -1.79 -7.98
CA ARG A 125 32.58 -0.53 -8.73
C ARG A 125 31.33 -0.22 -9.54
N ILE A 126 30.42 -1.18 -9.74
CA ILE A 126 29.24 -1.01 -10.58
C ILE A 126 27.98 -1.14 -9.72
N TYR A 127 27.27 -0.04 -9.54
CA TYR A 127 25.97 -0.05 -8.89
C TYR A 127 24.93 -0.67 -9.81
N ILE A 128 24.31 -1.75 -9.36
CA ILE A 128 23.20 -2.41 -10.04
C ILE A 128 21.91 -2.03 -9.32
N SER A 129 20.99 -1.38 -10.01
CA SER A 129 19.70 -1.02 -9.41
C SER A 129 18.79 -2.24 -9.26
N THR A 130 17.83 -2.17 -8.32
CA THR A 130 16.81 -3.22 -8.16
C THR A 130 16.02 -3.42 -9.45
N LYS A 131 15.70 -2.35 -10.20
CA LYS A 131 15.00 -2.46 -11.49
C LYS A 131 15.79 -3.23 -12.55
N GLN A 132 17.12 -3.08 -12.58
CA GLN A 132 17.97 -3.88 -13.47
C GLN A 132 17.92 -5.36 -13.10
N ALA A 133 17.94 -5.68 -11.79
CA ALA A 133 17.80 -7.04 -11.34
C ALA A 133 16.41 -7.62 -11.64
N LEU A 134 15.35 -6.86 -11.41
CA LEU A 134 13.99 -7.27 -11.78
C LEU A 134 13.88 -7.52 -13.30
N ASN A 135 14.51 -6.67 -14.13
CA ASN A 135 14.52 -6.85 -15.58
C ASN A 135 15.23 -8.15 -15.99
N VAL A 136 16.34 -8.52 -15.33
CA VAL A 136 16.99 -9.81 -15.52
C VAL A 136 16.09 -10.96 -15.06
N GLY A 137 15.42 -10.81 -13.92
CA GLY A 137 14.43 -11.77 -13.43
C GLY A 137 13.29 -11.99 -14.42
N ILE A 138 12.72 -10.93 -14.98
CA ILE A 138 11.65 -10.99 -15.99
C ILE A 138 12.13 -11.75 -17.25
N LYS A 139 13.34 -11.45 -17.72
CA LYS A 139 13.91 -12.13 -18.90
C LYS A 139 14.18 -13.61 -18.66
N SER A 140 14.62 -13.98 -17.46
CA SER A 140 14.91 -15.37 -17.10
C SER A 140 13.65 -16.17 -16.71
N ALA A 141 12.54 -15.49 -16.42
CA ALA A 141 11.26 -16.12 -16.12
C ALA A 141 10.72 -16.94 -17.31
N GLN A 142 10.25 -18.14 -17.01
CA GLN A 142 9.70 -19.06 -18.02
C GLN A 142 8.25 -18.76 -18.35
N TYR A 143 7.47 -18.29 -17.37
CA TYR A 143 6.04 -18.17 -17.47
C TYR A 143 5.59 -16.75 -17.80
N GLU A 144 4.38 -16.66 -18.35
CA GLU A 144 3.74 -15.41 -18.76
C GLU A 144 3.28 -14.56 -17.57
N ALA A 145 2.73 -15.19 -16.53
CA ALA A 145 2.28 -14.49 -15.32
C ALA A 145 3.45 -14.30 -14.36
N LEU A 146 3.81 -13.05 -14.10
CA LEU A 146 4.92 -12.66 -13.24
C LEU A 146 4.38 -12.08 -11.93
N LEU A 147 4.83 -12.61 -10.78
CA LEU A 147 4.60 -12.05 -9.45
C LEU A 147 5.90 -11.52 -8.88
N PHE A 148 5.83 -10.41 -8.18
CA PHE A 148 6.99 -9.77 -7.58
C PHE A 148 6.86 -9.73 -6.06
N THR A 149 7.96 -10.08 -5.42
CA THR A 149 8.16 -9.93 -3.97
C THR A 149 9.54 -9.38 -3.67
N ILE A 150 9.81 -9.05 -2.42
CA ILE A 150 11.08 -8.47 -1.97
C ILE A 150 11.59 -9.22 -0.74
N PRO A 151 12.89 -9.21 -0.47
CA PRO A 151 13.43 -9.63 0.83
C PRO A 151 12.84 -8.79 1.97
N GLY A 152 12.61 -9.40 3.11
CA GLY A 152 11.88 -8.81 4.23
C GLY A 152 10.37 -8.95 4.13
N ALA A 153 9.88 -9.67 3.11
CA ALA A 153 8.46 -9.89 2.91
C ALA A 153 8.11 -11.36 2.80
N MET A 154 7.12 -11.80 3.55
CA MET A 154 6.71 -13.19 3.62
C MET A 154 5.21 -13.34 3.38
N PRO A 155 4.77 -14.19 2.43
CA PRO A 155 3.37 -14.57 2.28
C PRO A 155 2.80 -15.15 3.58
N LYS A 156 1.61 -14.67 3.97
CA LYS A 156 0.93 -15.14 5.18
C LYS A 156 0.30 -16.53 5.03
N SER A 157 0.24 -17.05 3.83
CA SER A 157 -0.37 -18.32 3.47
C SER A 157 0.42 -19.03 2.39
N ASP A 158 0.49 -20.34 2.48
CA ASP A 158 1.01 -21.23 1.46
C ASP A 158 0.13 -21.28 0.17
N GLU A 159 -1.05 -20.69 0.18
CA GLU A 159 -1.93 -20.49 -0.98
C GLU A 159 -1.75 -19.12 -1.66
N TRP A 160 -0.75 -18.32 -1.28
CA TRP A 160 -0.55 -16.97 -1.82
C TRP A 160 -0.45 -16.97 -3.34
N VAL A 161 0.40 -17.82 -3.92
CA VAL A 161 0.52 -17.97 -5.39
C VAL A 161 -0.82 -18.34 -6.00
N THR A 162 -1.56 -19.28 -5.41
CA THR A 162 -2.88 -19.70 -5.89
C THR A 162 -3.86 -18.53 -6.00
N PHE A 163 -3.91 -17.67 -4.96
CA PHE A 163 -4.84 -16.54 -4.96
C PHE A 163 -4.38 -15.40 -5.87
N MET A 164 -3.08 -15.16 -5.97
CA MET A 164 -2.53 -14.15 -6.88
C MET A 164 -2.67 -14.59 -8.35
N ALA A 165 -2.40 -15.86 -8.66
CA ALA A 165 -2.60 -16.44 -9.99
C ALA A 165 -4.03 -16.28 -10.50
N LYS A 166 -5.03 -16.47 -9.63
CA LYS A 166 -6.44 -16.18 -9.97
C LYS A 166 -6.68 -14.74 -10.39
N GLY A 167 -5.87 -13.80 -9.98
CA GLY A 167 -5.94 -12.42 -10.44
C GLY A 167 -5.73 -12.31 -11.94
N PHE A 168 -4.81 -13.07 -12.51
CA PHE A 168 -4.50 -13.08 -13.94
C PHE A 168 -5.66 -13.63 -14.82
N GLU A 169 -6.61 -14.36 -14.25
CA GLU A 169 -7.84 -14.72 -14.97
C GLU A 169 -8.72 -13.51 -15.30
N TYR A 170 -8.54 -12.39 -14.58
CA TYR A 170 -9.39 -11.20 -14.65
C TYR A 170 -8.65 -9.94 -15.13
N GLY A 171 -7.33 -9.94 -15.16
CA GLY A 171 -6.54 -8.81 -15.63
C GLY A 171 -5.08 -9.16 -15.86
N GLU A 172 -4.41 -8.33 -16.65
CA GLU A 172 -2.97 -8.47 -16.95
C GLU A 172 -2.08 -7.89 -15.85
N VAL A 173 -2.63 -7.04 -14.98
CA VAL A 173 -1.95 -6.45 -13.82
C VAL A 173 -2.68 -6.91 -12.57
N VAL A 174 -1.96 -7.53 -11.65
CA VAL A 174 -2.51 -8.10 -10.43
C VAL A 174 -1.90 -7.39 -9.22
N VAL A 175 -2.74 -7.00 -8.26
CA VAL A 175 -2.29 -6.31 -7.05
C VAL A 175 -2.96 -6.92 -5.83
N GLY A 176 -2.14 -7.38 -4.89
CA GLY A 176 -2.56 -7.83 -3.57
C GLY A 176 -2.42 -6.74 -2.50
N SER A 177 -2.70 -7.07 -1.25
CA SER A 177 -2.44 -6.21 -0.10
C SER A 177 -1.24 -6.69 0.70
N SER A 178 -0.57 -5.77 1.40
CA SER A 178 0.44 -6.10 2.40
C SER A 178 0.11 -5.44 3.74
N ILE A 179 0.70 -5.97 4.78
CA ILE A 179 0.67 -5.40 6.13
C ILE A 179 2.08 -5.23 6.66
N ALA A 180 2.29 -4.15 7.41
CA ALA A 180 3.56 -3.91 8.08
C ALA A 180 3.68 -4.83 9.31
N CYS A 181 4.81 -5.53 9.42
CA CYS A 181 5.15 -6.38 10.54
C CYS A 181 6.27 -5.74 11.36
N TYR A 182 6.15 -5.82 12.68
CA TYR A 182 7.12 -5.32 13.65
C TYR A 182 7.35 -6.41 14.70
N GLU A 183 8.56 -6.49 15.23
CA GLU A 183 8.92 -7.47 16.26
C GLU A 183 8.26 -7.17 17.60
N GLN A 184 8.08 -5.87 17.90
CA GLN A 184 7.54 -5.43 19.18
C GLN A 184 6.15 -4.79 19.04
N ASP A 185 5.21 -5.22 19.88
CA ASP A 185 3.90 -4.59 20.04
C ASP A 185 3.99 -3.43 21.05
N ASN A 186 4.35 -2.25 20.55
CA ASN A 186 4.40 -1.02 21.34
C ASN A 186 3.58 0.10 20.69
N VAL A 187 3.37 1.21 21.43
CA VAL A 187 2.54 2.35 20.95
C VAL A 187 3.10 2.97 19.66
N ARG A 188 4.44 3.03 19.53
CA ARG A 188 5.09 3.59 18.33
C ARG A 188 4.78 2.73 17.10
N ASN A 189 4.92 1.42 17.22
CA ASN A 189 4.67 0.48 16.13
C ASN A 189 3.17 0.42 15.78
N TYR A 190 2.28 0.57 16.77
CA TYR A 190 0.86 0.79 16.50
C TYR A 190 0.60 2.01 15.63
N LEU A 191 1.24 3.14 15.91
CA LEU A 191 1.09 4.37 15.12
C LEU A 191 1.62 4.18 13.70
N LYS A 192 2.79 3.57 13.53
CA LYS A 192 3.36 3.22 12.22
C LYS A 192 2.40 2.35 11.41
N ARG A 193 1.90 1.25 12.01
CA ARG A 193 0.91 0.36 11.38
C ARG A 193 -0.36 1.09 10.95
N MET A 194 -0.84 2.04 11.75
CA MET A 194 -2.01 2.85 11.39
C MET A 194 -1.75 3.75 10.18
N VAL A 195 -0.58 4.38 10.11
CA VAL A 195 -0.16 5.20 8.95
C VAL A 195 -0.09 4.34 7.69
N GLU A 196 0.59 3.20 7.75
CA GLU A 196 0.74 2.29 6.61
C GLU A 196 -0.60 1.67 6.18
N MET A 197 -1.43 1.25 7.14
CA MET A 197 -2.80 0.80 6.84
C MET A 197 -3.65 1.90 6.20
N HIS A 198 -3.51 3.15 6.64
CA HIS A 198 -4.23 4.27 6.03
C HIS A 198 -3.80 4.48 4.58
N ASN A 199 -2.50 4.43 4.30
CA ASN A 199 -1.94 4.54 2.95
C ASN A 199 -2.43 3.38 2.05
N MET A 200 -2.37 2.14 2.55
CA MET A 200 -2.88 0.95 1.86
C MET A 200 -4.38 1.06 1.58
N ARG A 201 -5.17 1.51 2.55
CA ARG A 201 -6.60 1.73 2.38
C ARG A 201 -6.90 2.77 1.30
N ASN A 202 -6.17 3.88 1.28
CA ASN A 202 -6.32 4.90 0.24
C ASN A 202 -5.98 4.35 -1.15
N ALA A 203 -4.88 3.60 -1.26
CA ALA A 203 -4.47 2.98 -2.52
C ALA A 203 -5.53 1.99 -3.03
N MET A 204 -5.98 1.07 -2.19
CA MET A 204 -6.98 0.07 -2.57
C MET A 204 -8.35 0.70 -2.85
N ALA A 205 -8.78 1.72 -2.08
CA ALA A 205 -10.02 2.43 -2.34
C ALA A 205 -10.01 3.16 -3.69
N SER A 206 -8.89 3.76 -4.04
CA SER A 206 -8.69 4.41 -5.33
C SER A 206 -8.68 3.40 -6.48
N ALA A 207 -7.97 2.29 -6.29
CA ALA A 207 -7.88 1.21 -7.28
C ALA A 207 -9.25 0.57 -7.57
N VAL A 208 -10.07 0.31 -6.53
CA VAL A 208 -11.45 -0.19 -6.69
C VAL A 208 -12.32 0.79 -7.49
N GLN A 209 -11.99 2.08 -7.47
CA GLN A 209 -12.68 3.13 -8.23
C GLN A 209 -12.08 3.34 -9.64
N GLY A 210 -11.14 2.50 -10.06
CA GLY A 210 -10.46 2.62 -11.36
C GLY A 210 -9.37 3.71 -11.41
N LYS A 211 -8.97 4.25 -10.26
CA LYS A 211 -7.94 5.30 -10.13
C LYS A 211 -6.71 4.74 -9.43
N PHE A 212 -6.10 3.73 -10.00
CA PHE A 212 -4.90 3.10 -9.46
C PHE A 212 -3.72 4.08 -9.34
N PHE A 213 -2.95 3.98 -8.27
CA PHE A 213 -1.72 4.77 -8.10
C PHE A 213 -0.58 4.06 -7.36
N TYR A 214 -0.86 2.96 -6.65
CA TYR A 214 0.15 2.28 -5.84
C TYR A 214 -0.19 0.81 -5.63
N ALA A 215 0.83 -0.04 -5.70
CA ALA A 215 0.82 -1.42 -5.21
C ALA A 215 1.93 -1.62 -4.17
N PRO A 216 1.77 -2.53 -3.18
CA PRO A 216 2.88 -2.90 -2.32
C PRO A 216 3.96 -3.60 -3.15
N ARG A 217 5.24 -3.25 -2.92
CA ARG A 217 6.38 -3.81 -3.67
C ARG A 217 6.53 -5.31 -3.49
N CYS A 218 6.03 -5.84 -2.40
CA CYS A 218 6.06 -7.26 -2.08
C CYS A 218 4.88 -8.07 -2.63
N ASN A 219 3.88 -7.42 -3.28
CA ASN A 219 2.64 -8.14 -3.62
C ASN A 219 1.92 -7.55 -4.85
N TYR A 220 2.58 -7.62 -5.99
CA TYR A 220 1.99 -7.25 -7.27
C TYR A 220 2.51 -8.17 -8.38
N GLY A 221 1.90 -8.07 -9.55
CA GLY A 221 2.33 -8.82 -10.73
C GLY A 221 1.76 -8.23 -12.00
N PHE A 222 2.33 -8.66 -13.12
CA PHE A 222 1.83 -8.35 -14.46
C PHE A 222 2.25 -9.45 -15.45
N THR A 223 1.67 -9.44 -16.64
CA THR A 223 2.03 -10.39 -17.70
C THR A 223 3.32 -9.97 -18.40
N LYS A 224 4.14 -10.94 -18.80
CA LYS A 224 5.41 -10.71 -19.49
C LYS A 224 5.19 -10.01 -20.83
N SER A 225 4.18 -10.43 -21.58
CA SER A 225 3.79 -9.80 -22.84
C SER A 225 3.40 -8.32 -22.68
N LEU A 226 2.69 -7.96 -21.59
CA LEU A 226 2.39 -6.57 -21.27
C LEU A 226 3.67 -5.78 -20.99
N TYR A 227 4.63 -6.35 -20.25
CA TYR A 227 5.92 -5.71 -20.00
C TYR A 227 6.71 -5.48 -21.30
N GLU A 228 6.77 -6.48 -22.17
CA GLU A 228 7.49 -6.42 -23.46
C GLU A 228 6.83 -5.47 -24.47
N SER A 229 5.50 -5.29 -24.38
CA SER A 229 4.77 -4.33 -25.22
C SER A 229 5.01 -2.87 -24.85
N THR A 230 5.67 -2.61 -23.71
CA THR A 230 5.98 -1.29 -23.17
C THR A 230 7.50 -1.03 -23.21
N ARG A 231 7.93 0.14 -22.73
CA ARG A 231 9.36 0.43 -22.54
C ARG A 231 9.96 -0.24 -21.31
N GLY A 232 9.16 -1.06 -20.59
CA GLY A 232 9.55 -1.67 -19.32
C GLY A 232 9.98 -0.61 -18.30
N TYR A 233 10.98 -0.92 -17.47
CA TYR A 233 11.50 0.03 -16.47
C TYR A 233 12.50 1.06 -17.02
N ASN A 234 12.89 0.98 -18.28
CA ASN A 234 14.02 1.73 -18.82
C ASN A 234 13.79 3.26 -18.91
N TYR A 235 12.53 3.70 -18.98
CA TYR A 235 12.20 5.12 -19.03
C TYR A 235 12.14 5.80 -17.64
N LEU A 236 12.13 5.03 -16.57
CA LEU A 236 12.13 5.55 -15.21
C LEU A 236 13.57 5.93 -14.83
N GLY A 237 13.88 7.21 -14.85
CA GLY A 237 15.20 7.77 -14.50
C GLY A 237 15.57 7.72 -13.01
N ILE A 238 14.77 6.99 -12.19
CA ILE A 238 14.92 6.86 -10.74
C ILE A 238 15.04 5.37 -10.36
N ASP A 239 15.69 5.06 -9.23
CA ASP A 239 15.95 3.68 -8.79
C ASP A 239 14.71 2.93 -8.30
N ILE A 240 13.65 3.65 -7.95
CA ILE A 240 12.35 3.14 -7.49
C ILE A 240 11.25 3.47 -8.51
N GLY A 241 10.02 3.05 -8.27
CA GLY A 241 8.88 3.35 -9.15
C GLY A 241 8.39 2.14 -9.96
N ASP A 242 8.92 0.97 -9.67
CA ASP A 242 8.49 -0.30 -10.28
C ASP A 242 7.05 -0.67 -9.94
N ASN A 243 6.64 -0.41 -8.70
CA ASN A 243 5.35 -0.81 -8.14
C ASN A 243 4.28 0.29 -8.18
N ASP A 244 4.65 1.51 -8.54
CA ASP A 244 3.72 2.64 -8.60
C ASP A 244 3.77 3.38 -9.93
N LEU A 245 4.88 4.03 -10.28
CA LEU A 245 4.98 4.81 -11.53
C LEU A 245 4.79 3.92 -12.76
N TYR A 246 5.52 2.80 -12.83
CA TYR A 246 5.37 1.87 -13.95
C TYR A 246 3.96 1.27 -14.00
N LEU A 247 3.45 0.80 -12.85
CA LEU A 247 2.12 0.23 -12.82
C LEU A 247 1.01 1.27 -13.13
N GLN A 248 1.21 2.55 -12.79
CA GLN A 248 0.27 3.61 -13.18
C GLN A 248 0.12 3.74 -14.69
N ASP A 249 1.19 3.50 -15.45
CA ASP A 249 1.19 3.62 -16.91
C ASP A 249 0.51 2.42 -17.58
N ILE A 250 0.64 1.23 -16.99
CA ILE A 250 0.11 0.00 -17.59
C ILE A 250 -1.26 -0.45 -17.03
N ALA A 251 -1.62 -0.03 -15.82
CA ALA A 251 -2.84 -0.45 -15.14
C ALA A 251 -4.04 0.41 -15.55
N SER A 252 -4.81 -0.06 -16.52
CA SER A 252 -6.15 0.45 -16.80
C SER A 252 -7.21 -0.27 -15.95
N PRO A 253 -8.43 0.29 -15.79
CA PRO A 253 -9.51 -0.41 -15.08
C PRO A 253 -9.85 -1.80 -15.64
N GLU A 254 -9.63 -2.00 -16.95
CA GLU A 254 -9.86 -3.29 -17.64
C GLU A 254 -8.73 -4.30 -17.36
N ARG A 255 -7.49 -3.82 -17.25
CA ARG A 255 -6.29 -4.65 -17.05
C ARG A 255 -6.01 -4.96 -15.60
N LEU A 256 -6.49 -4.13 -14.66
CA LEU A 256 -6.20 -4.26 -13.23
C LEU A 256 -7.12 -5.26 -12.55
N ALA A 257 -6.55 -6.25 -11.90
CA ALA A 257 -7.22 -7.19 -11.01
C ALA A 257 -6.71 -7.01 -9.56
N LEU A 258 -7.61 -6.72 -8.62
CA LEU A 258 -7.28 -6.61 -7.21
C LEU A 258 -7.58 -7.93 -6.50
N VAL A 259 -6.59 -8.49 -5.82
CA VAL A 259 -6.71 -9.73 -5.05
C VAL A 259 -6.77 -9.39 -3.56
N LEU A 260 -7.96 -9.05 -3.08
CA LEU A 260 -8.20 -8.69 -1.68
C LEU A 260 -8.71 -9.90 -0.90
N SER A 261 -7.88 -10.95 -0.84
CA SER A 261 -8.12 -12.16 -0.07
C SER A 261 -7.20 -12.22 1.15
N PRO A 262 -7.65 -12.65 2.32
CA PRO A 262 -6.76 -12.89 3.47
C PRO A 262 -5.62 -13.88 3.19
N ARG A 263 -5.81 -14.80 2.23
CA ARG A 263 -4.79 -15.78 1.80
C ARG A 263 -3.77 -15.21 0.81
N ALA A 264 -4.02 -14.02 0.25
CA ALA A 264 -3.10 -13.33 -0.64
C ALA A 264 -2.35 -12.18 0.04
N ILE A 265 -2.39 -12.09 1.36
CA ILE A 265 -1.70 -11.05 2.12
C ILE A 265 -0.24 -11.41 2.28
N VAL A 266 0.63 -10.40 2.14
CA VAL A 266 2.06 -10.49 2.44
C VAL A 266 2.37 -9.65 3.66
N GLU A 267 3.12 -10.21 4.61
CA GLU A 267 3.69 -9.49 5.76
C GLU A 267 5.03 -8.92 5.34
N GLU A 268 5.23 -7.63 5.53
CA GLU A 268 6.47 -6.95 5.20
C GLU A 268 7.11 -6.40 6.47
N GLN A 269 8.31 -6.87 6.78
CA GLN A 269 9.07 -6.40 7.93
C GLN A 269 9.45 -4.93 7.74
N ARG A 270 9.22 -4.14 8.77
CA ARG A 270 9.52 -2.71 8.81
C ARG A 270 10.58 -2.37 9.85
N PRO A 271 11.34 -1.29 9.66
CA PRO A 271 12.29 -0.84 10.67
C PRO A 271 11.62 -0.54 12.01
N GLU A 272 12.22 -1.07 13.10
CA GLU A 272 11.76 -0.85 14.47
C GLU A 272 12.03 0.58 14.92
N GLU A 273 13.19 1.14 14.57
CA GLU A 273 13.55 2.49 14.94
C GLU A 273 12.74 3.53 14.18
N TRP A 274 12.28 4.55 14.90
CA TRP A 274 11.42 5.61 14.35
C TRP A 274 12.10 6.37 13.22
N ARG A 275 13.40 6.65 13.37
CA ARG A 275 14.18 7.37 12.37
C ARG A 275 14.30 6.59 11.07
N GLU A 276 14.66 5.32 11.16
CA GLU A 276 14.82 4.44 10.01
C GLU A 276 13.49 4.23 9.28
N TRP A 277 12.40 4.07 10.05
CA TRP A 277 11.06 4.00 9.48
C TRP A 277 10.67 5.28 8.73
N LEU A 278 10.96 6.47 9.28
CA LEU A 278 10.72 7.73 8.59
C LEU A 278 11.53 7.84 7.30
N GLU A 279 12.81 7.46 7.34
CA GLU A 279 13.69 7.43 6.17
C GLU A 279 13.14 6.47 5.09
N HIS A 280 12.68 5.29 5.51
CA HIS A 280 12.01 4.33 4.64
C HIS A 280 10.74 4.91 3.98
N MET A 281 9.85 5.51 4.77
CA MET A 281 8.61 6.12 4.28
C MET A 281 8.87 7.29 3.33
N ARG A 282 9.90 8.10 3.58
CA ARG A 282 10.33 9.20 2.70
C ARG A 282 10.91 8.69 1.39
N TYR A 283 11.79 7.70 1.47
CA TYR A 283 12.40 7.09 0.29
C TYR A 283 11.34 6.56 -0.68
N TYR A 284 10.45 5.70 -0.20
CA TYR A 284 9.38 5.17 -1.04
C TYR A 284 8.26 6.17 -1.36
N GLY A 285 8.09 7.20 -0.53
CA GLY A 285 7.16 8.30 -0.78
C GLY A 285 7.67 9.33 -1.79
N SER A 286 8.95 9.33 -2.14
CA SER A 286 9.54 10.32 -3.07
C SER A 286 8.96 10.24 -4.49
N THR A 287 8.45 9.09 -4.90
CA THR A 287 7.76 8.92 -6.19
C THR A 287 6.45 9.70 -6.30
N VAL A 288 5.83 10.05 -5.16
CA VAL A 288 4.54 10.79 -5.13
C VAL A 288 4.64 12.14 -5.83
N ASP A 289 5.82 12.76 -5.86
CA ASP A 289 6.02 14.02 -6.56
C ASP A 289 5.82 13.89 -8.08
N SER A 290 6.03 12.71 -8.62
CA SER A 290 5.80 12.38 -10.03
C SER A 290 4.35 11.97 -10.35
N TYR A 291 3.47 11.85 -9.33
CA TYR A 291 2.08 11.44 -9.57
C TYR A 291 1.26 12.56 -10.24
N PRO A 292 0.27 12.21 -11.06
CA PRO A 292 -0.69 13.18 -11.61
C PRO A 292 -1.42 13.96 -10.50
N ALA A 293 -1.70 15.24 -10.75
CA ALA A 293 -2.32 16.13 -9.77
C ALA A 293 -3.66 15.59 -9.21
N SER A 294 -4.46 14.92 -10.04
CA SER A 294 -5.73 14.31 -9.62
C SER A 294 -5.54 13.22 -8.57
N ARG A 295 -4.45 12.46 -8.62
CA ARG A 295 -4.12 11.40 -7.65
C ARG A 295 -3.59 12.00 -6.36
N LYS A 296 -2.69 12.99 -6.44
CA LYS A 296 -2.24 13.77 -5.27
C LYS A 296 -3.41 14.41 -4.54
N LEU A 297 -4.36 14.98 -5.29
CA LEU A 297 -5.54 15.61 -4.71
C LEU A 297 -6.45 14.59 -4.02
N PHE A 298 -6.63 13.39 -4.60
CA PHE A 298 -7.39 12.32 -3.96
C PHE A 298 -6.80 11.92 -2.61
N MET A 299 -5.46 11.75 -2.55
CA MET A 299 -4.74 11.39 -1.31
C MET A 299 -4.84 12.50 -0.25
N ARG A 300 -4.77 13.77 -0.67
CA ARG A 300 -4.78 14.93 0.25
C ARG A 300 -6.17 15.31 0.75
N ARG A 301 -7.23 15.04 -0.01
CA ARG A 301 -8.60 15.47 0.34
C ARG A 301 -9.11 14.85 1.63
N GLU A 302 -8.92 13.55 1.82
CA GLU A 302 -9.36 12.91 3.07
C GLU A 302 -8.64 13.51 4.26
N ARG A 303 -7.29 13.56 4.21
CA ARG A 303 -6.47 14.13 5.27
C ARG A 303 -6.83 15.58 5.58
N GLY A 304 -6.93 16.41 4.55
CA GLY A 304 -7.29 17.82 4.71
C GLY A 304 -8.68 17.99 5.33
N SER A 305 -9.68 17.27 4.86
CA SER A 305 -11.04 17.35 5.42
C SER A 305 -11.12 16.83 6.85
N ARG A 306 -10.32 15.82 7.20
CA ARG A 306 -10.23 15.30 8.57
C ARG A 306 -9.64 16.32 9.53
N VAL A 307 -8.50 16.91 9.17
CA VAL A 307 -7.85 17.95 9.99
C VAL A 307 -8.76 19.15 10.17
N LEU A 308 -9.33 19.66 9.08
CA LEU A 308 -10.23 20.81 9.12
C LEU A 308 -11.49 20.52 9.95
N PHE A 309 -12.08 19.31 9.83
CA PHE A 309 -13.22 18.90 10.65
C PHE A 309 -12.87 18.91 12.14
N LEU A 310 -11.74 18.32 12.54
CA LEU A 310 -11.33 18.28 13.95
C LEU A 310 -11.04 19.67 14.49
N LEU A 311 -10.26 20.49 13.76
CA LEU A 311 -9.94 21.86 14.20
C LEU A 311 -11.17 22.74 14.29
N SER A 312 -12.04 22.73 13.27
CA SER A 312 -13.27 23.53 13.29
C SER A 312 -14.24 23.08 14.40
N SER A 313 -14.30 21.76 14.67
CA SER A 313 -15.11 21.22 15.76
C SER A 313 -14.60 21.65 17.14
N ILE A 314 -13.26 21.64 17.35
CA ILE A 314 -12.65 22.13 18.59
C ILE A 314 -12.96 23.62 18.79
N VAL A 315 -12.78 24.44 17.75
CA VAL A 315 -13.12 25.88 17.80
C VAL A 315 -14.58 26.07 18.17
N ALA A 316 -15.50 25.34 17.54
CA ALA A 316 -16.93 25.43 17.84
C ALA A 316 -17.26 25.04 19.28
N ILE A 317 -16.63 23.98 19.82
CA ILE A 317 -16.81 23.56 21.22
C ILE A 317 -16.31 24.63 22.21
N VAL A 318 -15.29 25.40 21.86
CA VAL A 318 -14.74 26.44 22.72
C VAL A 318 -15.65 27.71 22.68
N VAL A 319 -16.03 28.15 21.47
CA VAL A 319 -16.58 29.50 21.24
C VAL A 319 -18.12 29.55 21.25
N LEU A 320 -18.81 28.48 20.78
CA LEU A 320 -20.25 28.53 20.54
C LEU A 320 -21.08 28.18 21.81
N PRO A 321 -22.38 28.49 21.83
CA PRO A 321 -23.28 28.16 22.94
C PRO A 321 -23.43 26.65 23.18
N LEU A 322 -23.97 26.29 24.37
CA LEU A 322 -24.02 24.89 24.83
C LEU A 322 -24.82 23.98 23.89
N GLU A 323 -25.93 24.46 23.32
CA GLU A 323 -26.77 23.68 22.39
C GLU A 323 -25.96 23.24 21.16
N VAL A 324 -25.16 24.16 20.60
CA VAL A 324 -24.31 23.90 19.45
C VAL A 324 -23.14 22.95 19.81
N LYS A 325 -22.55 23.13 21.00
CA LYS A 325 -21.50 22.22 21.50
C LYS A 325 -22.01 20.79 21.56
N ILE A 326 -23.22 20.55 22.04
CA ILE A 326 -23.83 19.22 22.09
C ILE A 326 -24.01 18.63 20.68
N VAL A 327 -24.47 19.42 19.73
CA VAL A 327 -24.62 18.99 18.32
C VAL A 327 -23.28 18.62 17.73
N VAL A 328 -22.27 19.48 17.88
CA VAL A 328 -20.91 19.22 17.35
C VAL A 328 -20.29 17.98 18.01
N ALA A 329 -20.41 17.83 19.32
CA ALA A 329 -19.93 16.65 20.05
C ALA A 329 -20.62 15.36 19.56
N SER A 330 -21.92 15.41 19.29
CA SER A 330 -22.70 14.31 18.75
C SER A 330 -22.24 13.95 17.33
N MET A 331 -21.94 14.94 16.48
CA MET A 331 -21.36 14.73 15.14
C MET A 331 -19.97 14.08 15.22
N MET A 332 -19.12 14.55 16.14
CA MET A 332 -17.79 13.95 16.37
C MET A 332 -17.90 12.50 16.82
N LEU A 333 -18.79 12.20 17.78
CA LEU A 333 -19.04 10.85 18.26
C LEU A 333 -19.55 9.94 17.13
N LEU A 334 -20.55 10.38 16.37
CA LEU A 334 -21.09 9.62 15.24
C LEU A 334 -20.02 9.36 14.18
N ARG A 335 -19.23 10.39 13.81
CA ARG A 335 -18.09 10.21 12.92
C ARG A 335 -17.13 9.16 13.46
N TYR A 336 -16.76 9.25 14.74
CA TYR A 336 -15.83 8.29 15.34
C TYR A 336 -16.36 6.85 15.28
N LEU A 337 -17.64 6.62 15.57
CA LEU A 337 -18.27 5.31 15.45
C LEU A 337 -18.23 4.78 14.01
N VAL A 338 -18.49 5.63 13.04
CA VAL A 338 -18.39 5.28 11.60
C VAL A 338 -16.96 4.94 11.20
N VAL A 339 -15.98 5.74 11.65
CA VAL A 339 -14.56 5.50 11.40
C VAL A 339 -14.11 4.17 12.02
N LEU A 340 -14.50 3.88 13.25
CA LEU A 340 -14.22 2.65 13.97
C LEU A 340 -14.76 1.43 13.20
N LEU A 341 -16.05 1.45 12.84
CA LEU A 341 -16.70 0.36 12.12
C LEU A 341 -16.10 0.13 10.74
N SER A 342 -15.84 1.21 10.00
CA SER A 342 -15.20 1.15 8.70
C SER A 342 -13.78 0.60 8.78
N SER A 343 -12.97 1.11 9.72
CA SER A 343 -11.59 0.66 9.93
C SER A 343 -11.52 -0.80 10.37
N TYR A 344 -12.44 -1.27 11.19
CA TYR A 344 -12.54 -2.68 11.56
C TYR A 344 -12.83 -3.57 10.36
N ARG A 345 -13.84 -3.24 9.55
CA ARG A 345 -14.22 -4.04 8.38
C ARG A 345 -13.15 -4.04 7.30
N VAL A 346 -12.61 -2.86 6.98
CA VAL A 346 -11.59 -2.69 5.94
C VAL A 346 -10.27 -3.30 6.40
N GLY A 347 -9.87 -3.06 7.66
CA GLY A 347 -8.66 -3.64 8.23
C GLY A 347 -8.65 -5.16 8.14
N ARG A 348 -9.73 -5.82 8.56
CA ARG A 348 -9.86 -7.28 8.42
C ARG A 348 -9.74 -7.75 6.97
N LYS A 349 -10.24 -6.98 6.01
CA LYS A 349 -10.16 -7.31 4.58
C LYS A 349 -8.75 -7.16 4.03
N LEU A 350 -8.00 -6.16 4.51
CA LEU A 350 -6.61 -5.89 4.10
C LEU A 350 -5.58 -6.65 4.94
N GLY A 351 -6.00 -7.40 5.96
CA GLY A 351 -5.13 -8.21 6.79
C GLY A 351 -4.77 -7.62 8.15
N GLU A 352 -5.08 -6.35 8.39
CA GLU A 352 -4.82 -5.69 9.66
C GLU A 352 -5.89 -6.00 10.71
N ARG A 353 -5.44 -6.47 11.88
CA ARG A 353 -6.30 -6.79 13.02
C ARG A 353 -5.83 -6.02 14.26
N GLY A 354 -6.79 -5.63 15.11
CA GLY A 354 -6.49 -5.02 16.42
C GLY A 354 -6.21 -3.52 16.43
N ILE A 355 -6.00 -2.86 15.29
CA ILE A 355 -5.70 -1.42 15.25
C ILE A 355 -6.95 -0.52 15.23
N ALA A 356 -8.11 -1.05 14.86
CA ALA A 356 -9.32 -0.26 14.68
C ALA A 356 -9.77 0.46 15.97
N SER A 357 -9.69 -0.19 17.12
CA SER A 357 -10.08 0.39 18.42
C SER A 357 -9.23 1.58 18.86
N LYS A 358 -7.98 1.65 18.37
CA LYS A 358 -7.01 2.72 18.68
C LYS A 358 -6.92 3.78 17.58
N TYR A 359 -7.81 3.73 16.59
CA TYR A 359 -7.76 4.64 15.43
C TYR A 359 -7.94 6.12 15.79
N TRP A 360 -8.53 6.43 16.94
CA TRP A 360 -8.61 7.79 17.46
C TRP A 360 -7.25 8.43 17.70
N ILE A 361 -6.22 7.64 18.04
CA ILE A 361 -4.84 8.10 18.16
C ILE A 361 -4.35 8.60 16.80
N TYR A 362 -4.59 7.81 15.75
CA TYR A 362 -4.22 8.19 14.39
C TYR A 362 -4.98 9.44 13.89
N ASP A 363 -6.23 9.60 14.28
CA ASP A 363 -7.00 10.80 13.90
C ASP A 363 -6.32 12.09 14.34
N ILE A 364 -5.69 12.08 15.53
CA ILE A 364 -5.02 13.24 16.13
C ILE A 364 -3.56 13.33 15.66
N VAL A 365 -2.81 12.26 15.79
CA VAL A 365 -1.34 12.25 15.59
C VAL A 365 -0.97 11.96 14.13
N GLY A 366 -1.77 11.18 13.42
CA GLY A 366 -1.50 10.77 12.04
C GLY A 366 -1.21 11.93 11.09
N PRO A 367 -2.00 13.02 11.07
CA PRO A 367 -1.72 14.17 10.21
C PRO A 367 -0.35 14.81 10.45
N MET A 368 0.12 14.83 11.72
CA MET A 368 1.44 15.35 12.06
C MET A 368 2.55 14.44 11.54
N VAL A 369 2.39 13.12 11.71
CA VAL A 369 3.35 12.14 11.19
C VAL A 369 3.42 12.20 9.67
N GLU A 370 2.27 12.25 9.00
CA GLU A 370 2.20 12.36 7.53
C GLU A 370 2.80 13.69 7.03
N TRP A 371 2.64 14.78 7.79
CA TRP A 371 3.29 16.04 7.48
C TRP A 371 4.82 15.94 7.64
N ILE A 372 5.32 15.30 8.71
CA ILE A 372 6.76 15.06 8.93
C ILE A 372 7.35 14.19 7.80
N ILE A 373 6.61 13.18 7.33
CA ILE A 373 7.03 12.36 6.19
C ILE A 373 7.14 13.22 4.91
N GLY A 374 6.14 14.07 4.66
CA GLY A 374 6.06 14.86 3.44
C GLY A 374 6.82 16.18 3.43
N SER A 375 7.35 16.64 4.57
CA SER A 375 8.04 17.94 4.70
C SER A 375 9.53 17.90 4.36
N HIS A 376 10.06 16.73 4.00
CA HIS A 376 11.48 16.60 3.65
C HIS A 376 11.67 16.82 2.17
N ASP A 377 12.62 17.71 1.80
CA ASP A 377 12.98 17.97 0.41
C ASP A 377 13.47 16.67 -0.26
N SER A 378 12.87 16.33 -1.39
CA SER A 378 13.21 15.16 -2.21
C SER A 378 14.67 15.17 -2.71
N HIS A 379 15.33 16.32 -2.69
CA HIS A 379 16.74 16.48 -3.09
C HIS A 379 17.74 15.87 -2.11
N ASN A 380 17.34 15.63 -0.86
CA ASN A 380 18.19 15.07 0.20
C ASN A 380 17.73 13.65 0.61
N THR A 381 17.04 12.91 -0.25
CA THR A 381 16.85 11.48 0.03
C THR A 381 18.22 10.81 0.04
N PRO A 382 18.68 10.27 1.19
CA PRO A 382 19.94 9.57 1.22
C PRO A 382 19.88 8.43 0.20
N LYS A 383 20.96 8.22 -0.54
CA LYS A 383 21.15 7.01 -1.32
C LYS A 383 21.30 5.85 -0.32
N ILE A 384 20.19 5.41 0.25
CA ILE A 384 20.14 4.35 1.26
C ILE A 384 20.12 3.02 0.52
N TRP A 385 21.18 2.75 -0.18
CA TRP A 385 21.59 1.39 -0.51
C TRP A 385 23.12 1.43 -0.70
N ARG A 386 23.81 1.55 0.39
CA ARG A 386 25.21 1.12 0.46
C ARG A 386 25.26 -0.27 1.03
#